data_93eb996324bcbb0f4417e791130aec0c
#
_entry.id   93eb996324bcbb0f4417e791130aec0c
#
_cell.length_a   1.000
_cell.length_b   1.000
_cell.length_c   1.000
_cell.angle_alpha   90.00
_cell.angle_beta   90.00
_cell.angle_gamma   90.00
#
_symmetry.space_group_name_H-M   'P 1'
#
loop_
_entity.id
_entity.type
_entity.pdbx_description
1 polymer ?
#
loop_
_entity_poly.entity_id
_entity_poly.type
_entity_poly.pdbx_seq_one_letter_code
_entity_poly.pdbx_strand_id
1 'polypeptide(L)' 'MNSGTVKWFNSQKGFGFITDDQGGDVFVHFSAIVSNGFKTLEEGQKVTFDTETDPKDSSKLKAVNVCAA' A
#
# COMPACT_ATOMS: atom_id res chain seq x y z
N MET A 1 -4.41 10.84 -6.00
CA MET A 1 -4.78 9.66 -5.21
C MET A 1 -5.03 8.49 -6.15
N ASN A 2 -4.41 7.36 -5.85
CA ASN A 2 -4.51 6.18 -6.68
C ASN A 2 -5.43 5.16 -6.03
N SER A 3 -5.97 4.26 -6.84
CA SER A 3 -6.76 3.13 -6.36
C SER A 3 -6.06 1.84 -6.70
N GLY A 4 -6.24 0.83 -5.86
CA GLY A 4 -5.66 -0.47 -6.10
C GLY A 4 -6.28 -1.55 -5.23
N THR A 5 -5.74 -2.73 -5.37
CA THR A 5 -6.16 -3.90 -4.61
C THR A 5 -4.96 -4.49 -3.90
N VAL A 6 -5.11 -4.82 -2.63
CA VAL A 6 -4.03 -5.44 -1.87
C VAL A 6 -3.70 -6.79 -2.48
N LYS A 7 -2.46 -6.95 -2.92
CA LYS A 7 -1.97 -8.22 -3.46
C LYS A 7 -1.71 -9.20 -2.33
N TRP A 8 -1.01 -8.76 -1.32
CA TRP A 8 -0.81 -9.50 -0.08
C TRP A 8 -0.27 -8.54 0.98
N PHE A 9 -0.44 -8.89 2.23
CA PHE A 9 0.08 -8.10 3.33
C PHE A 9 0.44 -9.02 4.49
N ASN A 10 1.64 -8.83 5.03
CA ASN A 10 2.12 -9.60 6.18
C ASN A 10 2.05 -8.71 7.42
N SER A 11 1.04 -8.95 8.26
CA SER A 11 0.82 -8.13 9.46
C SER A 11 1.92 -8.32 10.51
N GLN A 12 2.60 -9.45 10.51
CA GLN A 12 3.68 -9.70 11.46
C GLN A 12 4.93 -8.90 11.11
N LYS A 13 5.22 -8.79 9.83
CA LYS A 13 6.36 -8.01 9.35
C LYS A 13 6.00 -6.56 9.09
N GLY A 14 4.71 -6.27 8.93
CA GLY A 14 4.22 -4.91 8.76
C GLY A 14 4.38 -4.34 7.37
N PHE A 15 4.40 -5.17 6.33
CA PHE A 15 4.50 -4.68 4.97
C PHE A 15 3.82 -5.62 3.97
N GLY A 16 3.60 -5.12 2.77
CA GLY A 16 3.01 -5.90 1.70
C GLY A 16 3.06 -5.14 0.38
N PHE A 17 2.22 -5.55 -0.54
CA PHE A 17 2.13 -4.92 -1.86
C PHE A 17 0.69 -4.69 -2.25
N ILE A 18 0.48 -3.58 -2.97
CA ILE A 18 -0.80 -3.22 -3.55
C ILE A 18 -0.63 -3.27 -5.07
N THR A 19 -1.57 -3.90 -5.75
CA THR A 19 -1.61 -3.86 -7.20
C THR A 19 -2.39 -2.62 -7.62
N ASP A 20 -1.71 -1.67 -8.24
CA ASP A 20 -2.32 -0.43 -8.73
C ASP A 20 -3.30 -0.77 -9.88
N ASP A 21 -4.46 -0.13 -9.89
CA ASP A 21 -5.46 -0.34 -10.93
C ASP A 21 -4.92 0.03 -12.33
N GLN A 22 -3.91 0.87 -12.40
CA GLN A 22 -3.27 1.23 -13.66
C GLN A 22 -2.14 0.26 -14.04
N GLY A 23 -1.90 -0.74 -13.22
CA GLY A 23 -0.85 -1.73 -13.42
C GLY A 23 0.36 -1.49 -12.52
N GLY A 24 1.08 -2.57 -12.23
CA GLY A 24 2.27 -2.51 -11.38
C GLY A 24 1.99 -2.68 -9.91
N ASP A 25 2.98 -3.13 -9.19
CA ASP A 25 2.91 -3.34 -7.75
C ASP A 25 3.54 -2.17 -7.01
N VAL A 26 2.91 -1.76 -5.90
CA VAL A 26 3.39 -0.67 -5.07
C VAL A 26 3.62 -1.20 -3.66
N PHE A 27 4.81 -0.94 -3.11
CA PHE A 27 5.15 -1.35 -1.75
C PHE A 27 4.32 -0.56 -0.74
N VAL A 28 3.84 -1.24 0.31
CA VAL A 28 3.12 -0.60 1.40
C VAL A 28 3.68 -1.08 2.73
N HIS A 29 3.89 -0.14 3.65
CA HIS A 29 4.32 -0.44 5.03
C HIS A 29 3.19 -0.04 5.97
N PHE A 30 3.08 -0.74 7.12
CA PHE A 30 1.99 -0.47 8.06
C PHE A 30 1.93 0.99 8.51
N SER A 31 3.07 1.66 8.58
CA SER A 31 3.13 3.07 8.97
C SER A 31 2.47 4.00 7.95
N ALA A 32 2.27 3.53 6.73
CA ALA A 32 1.62 4.31 5.68
C ALA A 32 0.09 4.16 5.69
N ILE A 33 -0.43 3.24 6.50
CA ILE A 33 -1.87 2.99 6.57
C ILE A 33 -2.52 4.01 7.49
N VAL A 34 -3.48 4.76 6.95
CA VAL A 34 -4.26 5.73 7.71
C VAL A 34 -5.57 5.06 8.11
N SER A 35 -5.62 4.55 9.32
CA SER A 35 -6.77 3.79 9.80
C SER A 35 -7.02 4.07 11.27
N ASN A 36 -8.29 4.11 11.66
CA ASN A 36 -8.70 4.27 13.05
C ASN A 36 -8.75 2.89 13.73
N GLY A 37 -7.58 2.35 14.06
CA GLY A 37 -7.50 1.09 14.80
C GLY A 37 -6.52 0.11 14.19
N PHE A 38 -6.92 -0.60 13.16
CA PHE A 38 -6.07 -1.64 12.59
C PHE A 38 -5.18 -1.11 11.48
N LYS A 39 -3.86 -1.25 11.66
CA LYS A 39 -2.88 -0.92 10.63
C LYS A 39 -2.51 -2.19 9.88
N THR A 40 -3.51 -2.83 9.30
CA THR A 40 -3.34 -4.05 8.55
C THR A 40 -4.28 -4.05 7.35
N LEU A 41 -3.88 -4.76 6.31
CA LEU A 41 -4.66 -4.90 5.10
C LEU A 41 -4.90 -6.37 4.83
N GLU A 42 -5.99 -6.66 4.13
CA GLU A 42 -6.34 -8.02 3.74
C GLU A 42 -6.12 -8.22 2.25
N GLU A 43 -5.71 -9.42 1.88
CA GLU A 43 -5.54 -9.78 0.48
C GLU A 43 -6.87 -9.60 -0.27
N GLY A 44 -6.80 -8.89 -1.40
CA GLY A 44 -7.97 -8.60 -2.21
C GLY A 44 -8.75 -7.36 -1.77
N GLN A 45 -8.35 -6.70 -0.68
CA GLN A 45 -9.04 -5.51 -0.21
C GLN A 45 -8.79 -4.34 -1.16
N LYS A 46 -9.85 -3.55 -1.43
CA LYS A 46 -9.72 -2.32 -2.20
C LYS A 46 -9.23 -1.19 -1.31
N VAL A 47 -8.26 -0.44 -1.81
CA VAL A 47 -7.67 0.69 -1.08
C VAL A 47 -7.44 1.87 -2.00
N THR A 48 -7.34 3.04 -1.39
CA THR A 48 -6.86 4.25 -2.06
C THR A 48 -5.56 4.67 -1.40
N PHE A 49 -4.66 5.27 -2.17
CA PHE A 49 -3.35 5.65 -1.66
C PHE A 49 -2.70 6.68 -2.55
N ASP A 50 -1.69 7.35 -2.02
CA ASP A 50 -0.78 8.17 -2.80
C ASP A 50 0.52 7.40 -3.00
N THR A 51 1.31 7.78 -3.97
CA THR A 51 2.59 7.13 -4.24
C THR A 51 3.74 8.12 -4.04
N GLU A 52 4.85 7.60 -3.54
CA GLU A 52 6.10 8.33 -3.44
C GLU A 52 7.23 7.48 -4.02
N THR A 53 8.19 8.16 -4.62
CA THR A 53 9.40 7.50 -5.09
C THR A 53 10.28 7.16 -3.90
N ASP A 54 10.80 5.93 -3.87
CA ASP A 54 11.73 5.52 -2.82
C ASP A 54 13.01 6.37 -2.93
N PRO A 55 13.43 7.06 -1.85
CA PRO A 55 14.63 7.90 -1.91
C PRO A 55 15.91 7.12 -2.17
N LYS A 56 15.93 5.82 -1.88
CA LYS A 56 17.09 4.96 -2.13
C LYS A 56 17.08 4.33 -3.52
N ASP A 57 15.90 4.22 -4.13
CA ASP A 57 15.76 3.59 -5.45
C ASP A 57 14.59 4.24 -6.17
N SER A 58 14.90 5.16 -7.07
CA SER A 58 13.89 5.93 -7.80
C SER A 58 13.04 5.08 -8.75
N SER A 59 13.46 3.84 -9.02
CA SER A 59 12.66 2.94 -9.85
C SER A 59 11.53 2.26 -9.07
N LYS A 60 11.52 2.41 -7.73
CA LYS A 60 10.52 1.80 -6.87
C LYS A 60 9.57 2.84 -6.31
N LEU A 61 8.30 2.48 -6.24
CA LEU A 61 7.27 3.32 -5.64
C LEU A 61 6.80 2.68 -4.33
N LYS A 62 6.44 3.53 -3.38
CA LYS A 62 5.80 3.11 -2.14
C LYS A 62 4.48 3.83 -1.97
N ALA A 63 3.52 3.15 -1.36
CA ALA A 63 2.23 3.74 -1.05
C ALA A 63 2.31 4.53 0.25
N VAL A 64 1.64 5.68 0.28
CA VAL A 64 1.49 6.50 1.48
C VAL A 64 0.04 6.91 1.59
N ASN A 65 -0.39 7.29 2.79
CA ASN A 65 -1.78 7.69 3.05
C ASN A 65 -2.78 6.63 2.56
N VAL A 66 -2.50 5.37 2.89
CA VAL A 66 -3.31 4.25 2.45
C VAL A 66 -4.59 4.19 3.27
N CYS A 67 -5.72 4.20 2.60
CA CYS A 67 -7.04 4.13 3.23
C CYS A 67 -7.85 3.01 2.61
N ALA A 68 -8.70 2.37 3.41
CA ALA A 68 -9.68 1.43 2.87
C ALA A 68 -10.66 2.17 1.97
N ALA A 69 -10.92 1.60 0.82
CA ALA A 69 -11.84 2.21 -0.13
C ALA A 69 -13.30 1.91 0.24
#